data_8e57f52910359a60b09737650984409e
#
_entry.id   8e57f52910359a60b09737650984409e
#
_cell.length_a   1.000
_cell.length_b   1.000
_cell.length_c   1.000
_cell.angle_alpha   90.00
_cell.angle_beta   90.00
_cell.angle_gamma   90.00
#
_symmetry.space_group_name_H-M   'P 1'
#
loop_
_entity.id
_entity.type
_entity.pdbx_description
1 polymer ?
#
loop_
_entity_poly.entity_id
_entity_poly.type
_entity_poly.pdbx_seq_one_letter_code
_entity_poly.pdbx_strand_id
1 'polypeptide(L)'
;TGRGSYIVSLPKKWVEDIGLGRGGQVVVTREDGTLTVTPRTMVKKERRNEISFAIPPKGDVESIVRRVISLYLVGYNIIRLRSTEGRLLSSVRDAIRDTVRKKLVGTEIVTESPEELTLQVLLSYPELSVEDALRRMVIITSSMQKDSMQALKEENPALAEEVIKMDDEVDRFSFYIVRQIKTAV
;
A
#
# COMPACT_ATOMS: atom_id res chain seq x y z
N THR A 1 43.36 -9.74 -6.61
CA THR A 1 43.47 -9.43 -8.05
C THR A 1 42.10 -9.68 -8.70
N GLY A 2 41.16 -8.67 -8.53
CA GLY A 2 39.83 -8.73 -9.10
C GLY A 2 39.85 -8.43 -10.60
N ARG A 3 39.66 -9.46 -11.41
CA ARG A 3 39.28 -9.26 -12.80
C ARG A 3 37.89 -8.67 -12.85
N GLY A 4 37.75 -7.38 -13.25
CA GLY A 4 36.48 -6.79 -13.64
C GLY A 4 35.85 -5.82 -12.66
N SER A 5 36.64 -5.02 -11.94
CA SER A 5 36.09 -3.87 -11.18
C SER A 5 35.99 -2.63 -12.06
N TYR A 6 34.86 -1.97 -12.04
CA TYR A 6 34.66 -0.65 -12.66
C TYR A 6 34.60 0.43 -11.57
N ILE A 7 35.07 1.64 -11.87
CA ILE A 7 35.06 2.77 -10.95
C ILE A 7 34.02 3.76 -11.46
N VAL A 8 33.18 4.26 -10.57
CA VAL A 8 32.19 5.30 -10.84
C VAL A 8 32.50 6.50 -9.95
N SER A 9 32.60 7.71 -10.55
CA SER A 9 32.73 8.96 -9.82
C SER A 9 31.35 9.47 -9.41
N LEU A 10 31.18 9.73 -8.12
CA LEU A 10 29.94 10.32 -7.60
C LEU A 10 30.08 11.86 -7.55
N PRO A 11 29.00 12.62 -7.84
CA PRO A 11 29.03 14.08 -7.74
C PRO A 11 29.39 14.54 -6.31
N LYS A 12 30.40 15.39 -6.17
CA LYS A 12 30.91 15.83 -4.87
C LYS A 12 29.81 16.45 -3.98
N LYS A 13 29.00 17.34 -4.55
CA LYS A 13 27.91 17.99 -3.84
C LYS A 13 26.90 16.97 -3.29
N TRP A 14 26.52 15.96 -4.09
CA TRP A 14 25.62 14.90 -3.64
C TRP A 14 26.23 14.10 -2.49
N VAL A 15 27.52 13.76 -2.55
CA VAL A 15 28.23 13.03 -1.48
C VAL A 15 28.25 13.83 -0.18
N GLU A 16 28.46 15.16 -0.27
CA GLU A 16 28.44 16.08 0.87
C GLU A 16 27.05 16.20 1.46
N ASP A 17 26.01 16.37 0.62
CA ASP A 17 24.62 16.53 1.04
C ASP A 17 24.08 15.30 1.80
N ILE A 18 24.55 14.10 1.44
CA ILE A 18 24.15 12.84 2.12
C ILE A 18 25.08 12.45 3.28
N GLY A 19 26.10 13.25 3.57
CA GLY A 19 27.04 12.99 4.66
C GLY A 19 27.92 11.75 4.48
N LEU A 20 28.16 11.31 3.23
CA LEU A 20 28.97 10.13 2.93
C LEU A 20 30.46 10.48 2.98
N GLY A 21 31.15 10.07 4.05
CA GLY A 21 32.59 10.25 4.21
C GLY A 21 33.44 9.17 3.54
N ARG A 22 34.78 9.36 3.57
CA ARG A 22 35.73 8.36 3.09
C ARG A 22 35.58 7.06 3.86
N GLY A 23 35.48 5.94 3.14
CA GLY A 23 35.23 4.62 3.72
C GLY A 23 33.77 4.37 4.11
N GLY A 24 32.86 5.30 3.83
CA GLY A 24 31.44 5.14 4.06
C GLY A 24 30.88 3.95 3.28
N GLN A 25 30.01 3.18 3.92
CA GLN A 25 29.40 2.01 3.30
C GLN A 25 28.16 2.43 2.50
N VAL A 26 28.07 1.91 1.28
CA VAL A 26 26.93 2.08 0.40
C VAL A 26 26.31 0.73 0.04
N VAL A 27 25.01 0.73 -0.19
CA VAL A 27 24.31 -0.39 -0.82
C VAL A 27 24.10 -0.04 -2.27
N VAL A 28 24.46 -0.96 -3.16
CA VAL A 28 24.26 -0.82 -4.60
C VAL A 28 23.19 -1.83 -5.01
N THR A 29 22.07 -1.34 -5.48
CA THR A 29 20.96 -2.16 -6.00
C THR A 29 20.94 -2.06 -7.51
N ARG A 30 20.74 -3.17 -8.19
CA ARG A 30 20.59 -3.23 -9.65
C ARG A 30 19.14 -3.55 -9.97
N GLU A 31 18.50 -2.70 -10.75
CA GLU A 31 17.14 -2.91 -11.28
C GLU A 31 17.14 -2.51 -12.76
N ASP A 32 16.74 -3.42 -13.63
CA ASP A 32 16.52 -3.23 -15.08
C ASP A 32 17.55 -2.33 -15.81
N GLY A 33 18.83 -2.54 -15.55
CA GLY A 33 19.92 -1.77 -16.19
C GLY A 33 20.31 -0.48 -15.47
N THR A 34 19.62 -0.13 -14.38
CA THR A 34 19.96 1.00 -13.51
C THR A 34 20.69 0.53 -12.26
N LEU A 35 21.71 1.31 -11.83
CA LEU A 35 22.37 1.11 -10.54
C LEU A 35 21.98 2.23 -9.60
N THR A 36 21.32 1.89 -8.50
CA THR A 36 21.00 2.82 -7.43
C THR A 36 22.03 2.69 -6.31
N VAL A 37 22.68 3.80 -5.94
CA VAL A 37 23.66 3.85 -4.85
C VAL A 37 23.05 4.57 -3.67
N THR A 38 22.90 3.88 -2.54
CA THR A 38 22.30 4.43 -1.32
C THR A 38 23.28 4.29 -0.15
N PRO A 39 23.58 5.37 0.64
CA PRO A 39 24.35 5.23 1.86
C PRO A 39 23.71 4.17 2.78
N ARG A 40 24.52 3.32 3.38
CA ARG A 40 24.00 2.28 4.29
C ARG A 40 23.24 2.86 5.49
N THR A 41 23.59 4.06 5.90
CA THR A 41 22.89 4.81 6.95
C THR A 41 21.52 5.32 6.51
N MET A 42 21.35 5.53 5.18
CA MET A 42 20.12 5.96 4.54
C MET A 42 19.35 4.79 3.88
N VAL A 43 19.98 3.60 3.76
CA VAL A 43 19.15 2.43 3.59
C VAL A 43 18.26 2.45 4.82
N LYS A 44 17.10 3.13 4.68
CA LYS A 44 15.98 2.84 5.55
C LYS A 44 15.99 1.30 5.55
N LYS A 45 16.41 0.65 6.66
CA LYS A 45 15.76 -0.59 6.99
C LYS A 45 14.36 -0.31 6.56
N GLU A 46 13.82 -1.02 5.58
CA GLU A 46 12.37 -1.07 5.48
C GLU A 46 11.96 -1.24 6.92
N ARG A 47 11.62 -0.12 7.56
CA ARG A 47 10.99 -0.19 8.86
C ARG A 47 9.75 -0.93 8.46
N ARG A 48 9.77 -2.22 8.72
CA ARG A 48 8.53 -2.98 8.72
C ARG A 48 7.75 -2.25 9.79
N ASN A 49 7.03 -1.20 9.34
CA ASN A 49 6.12 -0.48 10.20
C ASN A 49 5.05 -1.50 10.52
N GLU A 50 5.35 -2.28 11.56
CA GLU A 50 4.51 -3.36 12.04
C GLU A 50 3.74 -2.86 13.24
N ILE A 51 2.47 -3.16 13.26
CA ILE A 51 1.61 -2.92 14.40
C ILE A 51 0.75 -4.14 14.67
N SER A 52 0.56 -4.42 15.95
CA SER A 52 -0.40 -5.43 16.41
C SER A 52 -1.45 -4.74 17.27
N PHE A 53 -2.71 -5.07 17.06
CA PHE A 53 -3.77 -4.62 17.95
C PHE A 53 -4.74 -5.74 18.32
N ALA A 54 -5.24 -5.63 19.54
CA ALA A 54 -6.14 -6.59 20.14
C ALA A 54 -7.59 -6.32 19.72
N ILE A 55 -8.32 -7.40 19.40
CA ILE A 55 -9.74 -7.37 19.07
C ILE A 55 -10.50 -8.04 20.22
N PRO A 56 -11.36 -7.30 20.92
CA PRO A 56 -12.19 -7.88 21.97
C PRO A 56 -13.28 -8.80 21.37
N PRO A 57 -13.79 -9.79 22.13
CA PRO A 57 -14.77 -10.75 21.64
C PRO A 57 -16.08 -10.14 21.13
N LYS A 58 -16.43 -8.95 21.62
CA LYS A 58 -17.62 -8.17 21.20
C LYS A 58 -17.23 -6.89 20.49
N GLY A 59 -16.10 -6.88 19.77
CA GLY A 59 -15.65 -5.71 19.03
C GLY A 59 -16.62 -5.37 17.88
N ASP A 60 -16.93 -4.08 17.74
CA ASP A 60 -17.68 -3.58 16.59
C ASP A 60 -16.89 -3.75 15.30
N VAL A 61 -17.45 -4.51 14.36
CA VAL A 61 -16.81 -4.86 13.09
C VAL A 61 -16.41 -3.61 12.29
N GLU A 62 -17.28 -2.61 12.23
CA GLU A 62 -16.99 -1.38 11.48
C GLU A 62 -15.84 -0.59 12.10
N SER A 63 -15.78 -0.55 13.44
CA SER A 63 -14.69 0.12 14.15
C SER A 63 -13.35 -0.57 13.90
N ILE A 64 -13.34 -1.90 13.82
CA ILE A 64 -12.15 -2.70 13.49
C ILE A 64 -11.70 -2.40 12.05
N VAL A 65 -12.64 -2.38 11.10
CA VAL A 65 -12.37 -2.05 9.69
C VAL A 65 -11.80 -0.64 9.56
N ARG A 66 -12.43 0.37 10.18
CA ARG A 66 -11.93 1.76 10.19
C ARG A 66 -10.52 1.85 10.76
N ARG A 67 -10.22 1.09 11.80
CA ARG A 67 -8.88 1.05 12.40
C ARG A 67 -7.85 0.45 11.44
N VAL A 68 -8.18 -0.63 10.75
CA VAL A 68 -7.30 -1.25 9.74
C VAL A 68 -7.01 -0.26 8.61
N ILE A 69 -8.04 0.41 8.07
CA ILE A 69 -7.88 1.43 7.03
C ILE A 69 -6.97 2.57 7.54
N SER A 70 -7.21 3.06 8.75
CA SER A 70 -6.38 4.14 9.34
C SER A 70 -4.91 3.73 9.46
N LEU A 71 -4.62 2.51 9.90
CA LEU A 71 -3.26 1.97 10.01
C LEU A 71 -2.60 1.83 8.63
N TYR A 72 -3.34 1.37 7.63
CA TYR A 72 -2.87 1.33 6.25
C TYR A 72 -2.53 2.74 5.75
N LEU A 73 -3.40 3.73 5.94
CA LEU A 73 -3.20 5.12 5.49
C LEU A 73 -2.01 5.81 6.18
N VAL A 74 -1.72 5.48 7.45
CA VAL A 74 -0.56 6.02 8.20
C VAL A 74 0.76 5.40 7.73
N GLY A 75 0.71 4.28 6.98
CA GLY A 75 1.91 3.70 6.37
C GLY A 75 2.41 2.42 7.02
N TYR A 76 1.63 1.76 7.88
CA TYR A 76 2.01 0.45 8.38
C TYR A 76 2.06 -0.57 7.24
N ASN A 77 3.14 -1.36 7.20
CA ASN A 77 3.36 -2.39 6.18
C ASN A 77 2.88 -3.77 6.66
N ILE A 78 2.85 -3.99 7.96
CA ILE A 78 2.34 -5.22 8.57
C ILE A 78 1.35 -4.82 9.66
N ILE A 79 0.13 -5.31 9.55
CA ILE A 79 -0.95 -5.07 10.51
C ILE A 79 -1.43 -6.43 11.03
N ARG A 80 -1.21 -6.69 12.33
CA ARG A 80 -1.63 -7.92 12.99
C ARG A 80 -2.86 -7.67 13.85
N LEU A 81 -3.91 -8.41 13.58
CA LEU A 81 -5.15 -8.42 14.34
C LEU A 81 -5.17 -9.68 15.20
N ARG A 82 -5.19 -9.53 16.52
CA ARG A 82 -5.23 -10.66 17.45
C ARG A 82 -6.47 -10.63 18.31
N SER A 83 -7.14 -11.76 18.43
CA SER A 83 -8.21 -11.90 19.43
C SER A 83 -7.64 -11.81 20.83
N THR A 84 -8.32 -11.12 21.73
CA THR A 84 -7.98 -11.13 23.16
C THR A 84 -8.42 -12.40 23.85
N GLU A 85 -9.46 -13.06 23.32
CA GLU A 85 -10.03 -14.27 23.90
C GLU A 85 -10.56 -15.19 22.78
N GLY A 86 -10.03 -16.40 22.69
CA GLY A 86 -10.49 -17.42 21.76
C GLY A 86 -10.35 -17.02 20.30
N ARG A 87 -11.36 -17.32 19.50
CA ARG A 87 -11.32 -17.17 18.03
C ARG A 87 -11.80 -15.79 17.58
N LEU A 88 -11.19 -15.27 16.52
CA LEU A 88 -11.74 -14.13 15.78
C LEU A 88 -13.09 -14.50 15.18
N LEU A 89 -14.08 -13.63 15.32
CA LEU A 89 -15.41 -13.80 14.72
C LEU A 89 -15.30 -13.90 13.19
N SER A 90 -16.11 -14.75 12.58
CA SER A 90 -16.19 -14.88 11.12
C SER A 90 -16.56 -13.55 10.47
N SER A 91 -17.51 -12.81 11.04
CA SER A 91 -17.91 -11.48 10.57
C SER A 91 -16.75 -10.49 10.49
N VAL A 92 -15.82 -10.51 11.45
CA VAL A 92 -14.61 -9.68 11.43
C VAL A 92 -13.69 -10.11 10.29
N ARG A 93 -13.46 -11.43 10.13
CA ARG A 93 -12.58 -11.95 9.07
C ARG A 93 -13.12 -11.61 7.69
N ASP A 94 -14.41 -11.82 7.46
CA ASP A 94 -15.06 -11.58 6.18
C ASP A 94 -15.04 -10.09 5.84
N ALA A 95 -15.33 -9.21 6.81
CA ALA A 95 -15.24 -7.77 6.64
C ALA A 95 -13.81 -7.30 6.32
N ILE A 96 -12.80 -7.88 6.97
CA ILE A 96 -11.40 -7.56 6.67
C ILE A 96 -11.00 -8.06 5.29
N ARG A 97 -11.39 -9.28 4.88
CA ARG A 97 -11.12 -9.78 3.53
C ARG A 97 -11.74 -8.88 2.46
N ASP A 98 -12.98 -8.48 2.65
CA ASP A 98 -13.67 -7.57 1.72
C ASP A 98 -12.97 -6.20 1.68
N THR A 99 -12.55 -5.66 2.83
CA THR A 99 -11.83 -4.40 2.92
C THR A 99 -10.49 -4.48 2.18
N VAL A 100 -9.70 -5.52 2.42
CA VAL A 100 -8.41 -5.73 1.74
C VAL A 100 -8.61 -5.78 0.23
N ARG A 101 -9.57 -6.58 -0.24
CA ARG A 101 -9.82 -6.75 -1.67
C ARG A 101 -10.36 -5.49 -2.35
N LYS A 102 -11.26 -4.77 -1.68
CA LYS A 102 -11.97 -3.64 -2.28
C LYS A 102 -11.30 -2.30 -2.07
N LYS A 103 -10.52 -2.12 -0.98
CA LYS A 103 -10.07 -0.78 -0.54
C LYS A 103 -8.56 -0.62 -0.36
N LEU A 104 -7.80 -1.70 -0.13
CA LEU A 104 -6.38 -1.61 0.22
C LEU A 104 -5.47 -2.12 -0.89
N VAL A 105 -5.04 -1.20 -1.79
CA VAL A 105 -4.15 -1.55 -2.90
C VAL A 105 -2.86 -2.20 -2.39
N GLY A 106 -2.50 -3.33 -3.02
CA GLY A 106 -1.26 -4.03 -2.72
C GLY A 106 -1.16 -4.67 -1.35
N THR A 107 -2.30 -4.84 -0.68
CA THR A 107 -2.37 -5.49 0.63
C THR A 107 -2.89 -6.92 0.49
N GLU A 108 -2.21 -7.86 1.14
CA GLU A 108 -2.59 -9.27 1.16
C GLU A 108 -2.69 -9.80 2.58
N ILE A 109 -3.53 -10.82 2.76
CA ILE A 109 -3.60 -11.58 4.01
C ILE A 109 -2.53 -12.66 3.95
N VAL A 110 -1.44 -12.47 4.69
CA VAL A 110 -0.28 -13.39 4.67
C VAL A 110 -0.34 -14.47 5.73
N THR A 111 -1.09 -14.24 6.79
CA THR A 111 -1.32 -15.24 7.84
C THR A 111 -2.76 -15.18 8.30
N GLU A 112 -3.38 -16.33 8.39
CA GLU A 112 -4.72 -16.48 8.95
C GLU A 112 -4.76 -17.71 9.86
N SER A 113 -5.03 -17.46 11.12
CA SER A 113 -5.26 -18.50 12.13
C SER A 113 -6.61 -18.26 12.83
N PRO A 114 -7.09 -19.18 13.64
CA PRO A 114 -8.30 -18.94 14.43
C PRO A 114 -8.26 -17.68 15.28
N GLU A 115 -7.10 -17.30 15.78
CA GLU A 115 -6.90 -16.23 16.77
C GLU A 115 -6.23 -14.98 16.19
N GLU A 116 -5.64 -15.08 14.99
CA GLU A 116 -4.84 -14.01 14.39
C GLU A 116 -5.08 -13.89 12.90
N LEU A 117 -5.08 -12.66 12.42
CA LEU A 117 -5.08 -12.29 11.00
C LEU A 117 -3.96 -11.27 10.77
N THR A 118 -3.06 -11.56 9.83
CA THR A 118 -1.97 -10.63 9.49
C THR A 118 -2.12 -10.14 8.06
N LEU A 119 -2.16 -8.83 7.92
CA LEU A 119 -2.15 -8.12 6.65
C LEU A 119 -0.73 -7.65 6.35
N GLN A 120 -0.31 -7.76 5.09
CA GLN A 120 0.96 -7.22 4.62
C GLN A 120 0.76 -6.42 3.35
N VAL A 121 1.32 -5.21 3.33
CA VAL A 121 1.39 -4.39 2.12
C VAL A 121 2.62 -4.83 1.33
N LEU A 122 2.39 -5.36 0.12
CA LEU A 122 3.40 -5.95 -0.76
C LEU A 122 3.89 -4.98 -1.84
N LEU A 123 3.09 -3.95 -2.17
CA LEU A 123 3.47 -2.95 -3.16
C LEU A 123 4.55 -2.00 -2.62
N SER A 124 5.64 -1.90 -3.36
CA SER A 124 6.68 -0.89 -3.17
C SER A 124 6.47 0.30 -4.11
N TYR A 125 6.97 1.48 -3.71
CA TYR A 125 6.79 2.76 -4.41
C TYR A 125 7.18 2.76 -5.91
N PRO A 126 8.13 1.96 -6.46
CA PRO A 126 8.42 2.02 -7.89
C PRO A 126 7.35 1.42 -8.79
N GLU A 127 6.46 0.58 -8.26
CA GLU A 127 5.52 -0.20 -9.09
C GLU A 127 4.28 0.58 -9.52
N LEU A 128 3.83 1.57 -8.72
CA LEU A 128 2.70 2.42 -9.04
C LEU A 128 2.95 3.85 -8.51
N SER A 129 3.21 4.79 -9.41
CA SER A 129 3.39 6.19 -9.04
C SER A 129 2.07 6.84 -8.62
N VAL A 130 2.14 7.90 -7.79
CA VAL A 130 0.96 8.70 -7.43
C VAL A 130 0.31 9.30 -8.67
N GLU A 131 1.12 9.72 -9.65
CA GLU A 131 0.64 10.29 -10.90
C GLU A 131 -0.15 9.25 -11.73
N ASP A 132 0.38 8.02 -11.85
CA ASP A 132 -0.33 6.95 -12.56
C ASP A 132 -1.61 6.53 -11.85
N ALA A 133 -1.61 6.50 -10.52
CA ALA A 133 -2.81 6.23 -9.74
C ALA A 133 -3.88 7.32 -9.95
N LEU A 134 -3.50 8.60 -9.92
CA LEU A 134 -4.39 9.72 -10.22
C LEU A 134 -4.94 9.65 -11.65
N ARG A 135 -4.08 9.35 -12.63
CA ARG A 135 -4.50 9.17 -14.02
C ARG A 135 -5.54 8.06 -14.18
N ARG A 136 -5.33 6.93 -13.50
CA ARG A 136 -6.33 5.84 -13.49
C ARG A 136 -7.65 6.27 -12.86
N MET A 137 -7.63 6.98 -11.73
CA MET A 137 -8.83 7.53 -11.11
C MET A 137 -9.62 8.43 -12.07
N VAL A 138 -8.94 9.34 -12.77
CA VAL A 138 -9.58 10.24 -13.75
C VAL A 138 -10.23 9.45 -14.88
N ILE A 139 -9.56 8.42 -15.40
CA ILE A 139 -10.12 7.56 -16.47
C ILE A 139 -11.37 6.84 -15.97
N ILE A 140 -11.31 6.20 -14.80
CA ILE A 140 -12.43 5.46 -14.22
C ILE A 140 -13.61 6.41 -13.96
N THR A 141 -13.38 7.53 -13.28
CA THR A 141 -14.42 8.51 -12.96
C THR A 141 -15.08 9.08 -14.20
N SER A 142 -14.28 9.33 -15.27
CA SER A 142 -14.82 9.80 -16.56
C SER A 142 -15.69 8.74 -17.24
N SER A 143 -15.35 7.46 -17.12
CA SER A 143 -16.20 6.36 -17.61
C SER A 143 -17.48 6.27 -16.79
N MET A 144 -17.37 6.26 -15.45
CA MET A 144 -18.52 6.22 -14.54
C MET A 144 -19.53 7.33 -14.85
N GLN A 145 -19.05 8.55 -15.12
CA GLN A 145 -19.92 9.67 -15.50
C GLN A 145 -20.70 9.41 -16.80
N LYS A 146 -20.03 8.86 -17.81
CA LYS A 146 -20.68 8.53 -19.08
C LYS A 146 -21.68 7.39 -18.93
N ASP A 147 -21.26 6.33 -18.25
CA ASP A 147 -22.07 5.13 -18.07
C ASP A 147 -23.28 5.39 -17.16
N SER A 148 -23.16 6.26 -16.14
CA SER A 148 -24.30 6.68 -15.32
C SER A 148 -25.35 7.48 -16.11
N MET A 149 -24.90 8.37 -17.01
CA MET A 149 -25.80 9.10 -17.89
C MET A 149 -26.48 8.19 -18.92
N GLN A 150 -25.75 7.20 -19.41
CA GLN A 150 -26.31 6.20 -20.33
C GLN A 150 -27.30 5.28 -19.61
N ALA A 151 -26.97 4.79 -18.42
CA ALA A 151 -27.86 3.98 -17.59
C ALA A 151 -29.19 4.69 -17.32
N LEU A 152 -29.13 6.00 -17.02
CA LEU A 152 -30.33 6.80 -16.82
C LEU A 152 -31.15 6.96 -18.11
N LYS A 153 -30.48 7.23 -19.23
CA LYS A 153 -31.14 7.41 -20.54
C LYS A 153 -31.82 6.15 -21.06
N GLU A 154 -31.21 5.00 -20.78
CA GLU A 154 -31.69 3.69 -21.26
C GLU A 154 -32.55 2.97 -20.21
N GLU A 155 -32.77 3.58 -19.03
CA GLU A 155 -33.46 2.95 -17.89
C GLU A 155 -32.86 1.58 -17.56
N ASN A 156 -31.51 1.49 -17.60
CA ASN A 156 -30.76 0.26 -17.45
C ASN A 156 -30.19 0.08 -16.04
N PRO A 157 -30.89 -0.63 -15.13
CA PRO A 157 -30.43 -0.83 -13.76
C PRO A 157 -29.14 -1.67 -13.68
N ALA A 158 -28.92 -2.59 -14.61
CA ALA A 158 -27.70 -3.42 -14.60
C ALA A 158 -26.46 -2.55 -14.84
N LEU A 159 -26.51 -1.62 -15.79
CA LEU A 159 -25.42 -0.66 -16.03
C LEU A 159 -25.21 0.27 -14.81
N ALA A 160 -26.29 0.70 -14.15
CA ALA A 160 -26.20 1.49 -12.94
C ALA A 160 -25.49 0.73 -11.80
N GLU A 161 -25.76 -0.57 -11.64
CA GLU A 161 -25.06 -1.42 -10.68
C GLU A 161 -23.57 -1.59 -11.00
N GLU A 162 -23.21 -1.65 -12.28
CA GLU A 162 -21.80 -1.69 -12.71
C GLU A 162 -21.07 -0.40 -12.33
N VAL A 163 -21.69 0.76 -12.54
CA VAL A 163 -21.13 2.06 -12.12
C VAL A 163 -20.90 2.11 -10.60
N ILE A 164 -21.83 1.60 -9.79
CA ILE A 164 -21.66 1.53 -8.34
C ILE A 164 -20.44 0.65 -7.96
N LYS A 165 -20.20 -0.45 -8.67
CA LYS A 165 -19.02 -1.29 -8.43
C LYS A 165 -17.71 -0.63 -8.82
N MET A 166 -17.71 0.26 -9.82
CA MET A 166 -16.53 1.03 -10.22
C MET A 166 -16.09 2.04 -9.15
N ASP A 167 -16.99 2.50 -8.29
CA ASP A 167 -16.68 3.39 -7.16
C ASP A 167 -15.69 2.74 -6.17
N ASP A 168 -15.81 1.45 -5.93
CA ASP A 168 -14.85 0.69 -5.10
C ASP A 168 -13.40 0.82 -5.64
N GLU A 169 -13.22 0.91 -6.96
CA GLU A 169 -11.89 1.09 -7.56
C GLU A 169 -11.34 2.51 -7.38
N VAL A 170 -12.19 3.52 -7.50
CA VAL A 170 -11.81 4.92 -7.25
C VAL A 170 -11.41 5.09 -5.78
N ASP A 171 -12.20 4.59 -4.85
CA ASP A 171 -11.90 4.57 -3.41
C ASP A 171 -10.54 3.89 -3.14
N ARG A 172 -10.29 2.77 -3.78
CA ARG A 172 -9.07 1.99 -3.65
C ARG A 172 -7.83 2.78 -4.03
N PHE A 173 -7.85 3.48 -5.16
CA PHE A 173 -6.75 4.35 -5.58
C PHE A 173 -6.63 5.60 -4.70
N SER A 174 -7.74 6.16 -4.24
CA SER A 174 -7.75 7.30 -3.32
C SER A 174 -7.01 6.95 -2.02
N PHE A 175 -7.32 5.82 -1.39
CA PHE A 175 -6.60 5.35 -0.20
C PHE A 175 -5.12 5.10 -0.45
N TYR A 176 -4.77 4.54 -1.62
CA TYR A 176 -3.38 4.34 -2.00
C TYR A 176 -2.62 5.66 -2.11
N ILE A 177 -3.17 6.67 -2.80
CA ILE A 177 -2.56 7.99 -2.96
C ILE A 177 -2.36 8.66 -1.60
N VAL A 178 -3.38 8.66 -0.74
CA VAL A 178 -3.29 9.22 0.63
C VAL A 178 -2.17 8.53 1.42
N ARG A 179 -2.07 7.20 1.34
CA ARG A 179 -0.98 6.45 1.96
C ARG A 179 0.38 6.88 1.43
N GLN A 180 0.55 6.98 0.10
CA GLN A 180 1.84 7.36 -0.51
C GLN A 180 2.27 8.77 -0.07
N ILE A 181 1.36 9.74 -0.07
CA ILE A 181 1.65 11.10 0.38
C ILE A 181 2.07 11.12 1.86
N LYS A 182 1.36 10.40 2.74
CA LYS A 182 1.69 10.34 4.16
C LYS A 182 2.99 9.62 4.47
N THR A 183 3.41 8.68 3.64
CA THR A 183 4.67 7.95 3.84
C THR A 183 5.86 8.65 3.23
N ALA A 184 5.66 9.63 2.35
CA ALA A 184 6.70 10.47 1.74
C ALA A 184 7.16 11.62 2.65
N VAL A 185 6.36 12.01 3.65
CA VAL A 185 6.66 13.04 4.65
C VAL A 185 7.31 12.42 5.87
#